data_42c9ba1a2ef63b6140e0196aaf4c0ef9
#
_entry.id   42c9ba1a2ef63b6140e0196aaf4c0ef9
#
_cell.length_a   1.000
_cell.length_b   1.000
_cell.length_c   1.000
_cell.angle_alpha   90.00
_cell.angle_beta   90.00
_cell.angle_gamma   90.00
#
_symmetry.space_group_name_H-M   'P 1'
#
loop_
_entity.id
_entity.type
_entity.pdbx_description
1 polymer ?
#
loop_
_entity_poly.entity_id
_entity_poly.type
_entity_poly.pdbx_seq_one_letter_code
_entity_poly.pdbx_strand_id
1 'polypeptide(L)'
;SAGTILFAGVFQAALLGYLIPLIALALLIATRVANAVVMAAVTPSANAYMADITTVKDRIKGMGAIGAATNIGSILGPAVGGLLASISLLTPLYFSVILTLGAAVLAVYALPVLPKPKEIKVLPKLKYTDPRIFPLVVAGVLLFMGFAIVQQTIAFRFQDVLALDGTQTAKIVGVSLMLSAAAALIVQLLVIPRLSVRPFVLLRMSMPMMMVAFAIMAIADTQTMYIIAMSILGLGMGFAGPGFMAGASIAVSADEQGAVAGVAGACPPLGFTVGPILGTYLYSIDGTLPYWFAFGCYFLLFFFTL
;
A
#
# COMPACT_ATOMS: atom_id res chain seq x y z
N SER A 1 18.39 3.85 -1.44
CA SER A 1 19.45 2.98 -0.88
C SER A 1 20.22 3.65 0.27
N ALA A 2 20.83 4.84 0.10
CA ALA A 2 21.56 5.49 1.19
C ALA A 2 20.71 5.74 2.45
N GLY A 3 19.49 6.25 2.30
CA GLY A 3 18.57 6.48 3.42
C GLY A 3 18.18 5.20 4.16
N THR A 4 18.01 4.07 3.44
CA THR A 4 17.71 2.77 4.05
C THR A 4 18.92 2.20 4.80
N ILE A 5 20.12 2.38 4.25
CA ILE A 5 21.39 1.99 4.92
C ILE A 5 21.57 2.78 6.22
N LEU A 6 21.41 4.11 6.17
CA LEU A 6 21.50 4.96 7.36
C LEU A 6 20.47 4.57 8.42
N PHE A 7 19.22 4.32 8.01
CA PHE A 7 18.18 3.87 8.93
C PHE A 7 18.53 2.54 9.59
N ALA A 8 18.98 1.55 8.81
CA ALA A 8 19.40 0.23 9.34
C ALA A 8 20.59 0.37 10.30
N GLY A 9 21.56 1.20 9.99
CA GLY A 9 22.73 1.45 10.86
C GLY A 9 22.34 2.12 12.18
N VAL A 10 21.48 3.15 12.15
CA VAL A 10 20.98 3.81 13.37
C VAL A 10 20.17 2.81 14.22
N PHE A 11 19.31 2.00 13.58
CA PHE A 11 18.50 1.02 14.27
C PHE A 11 19.37 -0.06 14.94
N GLN A 12 20.40 -0.54 14.25
CA GLN A 12 21.36 -1.50 14.81
C GLN A 12 22.15 -0.89 15.97
N ALA A 13 22.64 0.35 15.85
CA ALA A 13 23.35 1.04 16.90
C ALA A 13 22.49 1.27 18.15
N ALA A 14 21.19 1.54 17.95
CA ALA A 14 20.23 1.65 19.04
C ALA A 14 20.00 0.31 19.76
N LEU A 15 19.87 -0.79 19.01
CA LEU A 15 19.72 -2.13 19.58
C LEU A 15 20.95 -2.60 20.38
N LEU A 16 22.14 -2.18 19.95
CA LEU A 16 23.39 -2.47 20.64
C LEU A 16 23.66 -1.55 21.85
N GLY A 17 22.76 -0.60 22.12
CA GLY A 17 22.89 0.30 23.28
C GLY A 17 23.90 1.44 23.09
N TYR A 18 24.40 1.66 21.87
CA TYR A 18 25.34 2.75 21.57
C TYR A 18 24.70 4.15 21.54
N LEU A 19 23.37 4.23 21.49
CA LEU A 19 22.62 5.48 21.40
C LEU A 19 21.65 5.64 22.56
N ILE A 20 21.59 6.83 23.11
CA ILE A 20 20.53 7.20 24.07
C ILE A 20 19.18 7.12 23.35
N PRO A 21 18.11 6.56 23.99
CA PRO A 21 16.83 6.31 23.33
C PRO A 21 16.24 7.52 22.59
N LEU A 22 16.34 8.72 23.19
CA LEU A 22 15.84 9.95 22.56
C LEU A 22 16.62 10.33 21.29
N ILE A 23 17.94 10.15 21.30
CA ILE A 23 18.80 10.43 20.13
C ILE A 23 18.52 9.37 19.05
N ALA A 24 18.41 8.11 19.43
CA ALA A 24 18.06 7.03 18.52
C ALA A 24 16.71 7.31 17.81
N LEU A 25 15.68 7.71 18.56
CA LEU A 25 14.38 8.07 18.01
C LEU A 25 14.47 9.25 17.03
N ALA A 26 15.17 10.32 17.42
CA ALA A 26 15.36 11.50 16.56
C ALA A 26 16.07 11.15 15.25
N LEU A 27 17.14 10.34 15.30
CA LEU A 27 17.88 9.89 14.11
C LEU A 27 17.05 8.95 13.24
N LEU A 28 16.27 8.04 13.82
CA LEU A 28 15.35 7.17 13.09
C LEU A 28 14.27 8.00 12.36
N ILE A 29 13.68 8.99 13.00
CA ILE A 29 12.72 9.89 12.36
C ILE A 29 13.41 10.68 11.24
N ALA A 30 14.56 11.29 11.49
CA ALA A 30 15.26 12.09 10.50
C ALA A 30 15.64 11.26 9.25
N THR A 31 16.17 10.05 9.43
CA THR A 31 16.50 9.15 8.31
C THR A 31 15.26 8.70 7.54
N ARG A 32 14.13 8.47 8.21
CA ARG A 32 12.85 8.14 7.57
C ARG A 32 12.29 9.31 6.77
N VAL A 33 12.30 10.52 7.33
CA VAL A 33 11.85 11.73 6.62
C VAL A 33 12.71 11.98 5.39
N ALA A 34 14.04 11.94 5.52
CA ALA A 34 14.95 12.12 4.40
C ALA A 34 14.71 11.07 3.29
N ASN A 35 14.54 9.80 3.68
CA ASN A 35 14.22 8.74 2.72
C ASN A 35 12.86 8.94 2.05
N ALA A 36 11.83 9.36 2.79
CA ALA A 36 10.49 9.61 2.26
C ALA A 36 10.49 10.74 1.22
N VAL A 37 11.23 11.84 1.46
CA VAL A 37 11.38 12.95 0.51
C VAL A 37 11.99 12.46 -0.81
N VAL A 38 13.04 11.65 -0.75
CA VAL A 38 13.67 11.09 -1.96
C VAL A 38 12.72 10.11 -2.67
N MET A 39 12.05 9.25 -1.93
CA MET A 39 11.14 8.24 -2.48
C MET A 39 9.88 8.85 -3.10
N ALA A 40 9.43 10.02 -2.62
CA ALA A 40 8.29 10.74 -3.20
C ALA A 40 8.49 11.10 -4.68
N ALA A 41 9.74 11.28 -5.12
CA ALA A 41 10.06 11.57 -6.51
C ALA A 41 10.10 10.33 -7.43
N VAL A 42 10.16 9.10 -6.89
CA VAL A 42 10.38 7.88 -7.69
C VAL A 42 9.23 7.61 -8.65
N THR A 43 7.99 7.58 -8.17
CA THR A 43 6.82 7.30 -9.01
C THR A 43 6.57 8.37 -10.08
N PRO A 44 6.59 9.69 -9.75
CA PRO A 44 6.48 10.72 -10.77
C PRO A 44 7.60 10.65 -11.82
N SER A 45 8.84 10.40 -11.40
CA SER A 45 9.97 10.28 -12.31
C SER A 45 9.86 9.07 -13.24
N ALA A 46 9.43 7.91 -12.70
CA ALA A 46 9.20 6.71 -13.49
C ALA A 46 8.10 6.92 -14.54
N ASN A 47 7.00 7.58 -14.15
CA ASN A 47 5.90 7.90 -15.07
C ASN A 47 6.34 8.90 -16.15
N ALA A 48 7.10 9.94 -15.80
CA ALA A 48 7.65 10.90 -16.75
C ALA A 48 8.60 10.21 -17.74
N TYR A 49 9.53 9.41 -17.23
CA TYR A 49 10.45 8.64 -18.05
C TYR A 49 9.72 7.69 -19.01
N MET A 50 8.72 6.97 -18.53
CA MET A 50 7.91 6.10 -19.38
C MET A 50 7.16 6.88 -20.48
N ALA A 51 6.66 8.08 -20.15
CA ALA A 51 6.02 8.94 -21.12
C ALA A 51 6.98 9.40 -22.23
N ASP A 52 8.25 9.60 -21.89
CA ASP A 52 9.28 10.07 -22.83
C ASP A 52 9.80 8.96 -23.75
N ILE A 53 9.87 7.70 -23.28
CA ILE A 53 10.37 6.57 -24.09
C ILE A 53 9.28 5.84 -24.87
N THR A 54 7.99 6.14 -24.65
CA THR A 54 6.87 5.45 -25.30
C THR A 54 6.15 6.35 -26.31
N THR A 55 5.67 5.74 -27.40
CA THR A 55 4.72 6.42 -28.31
C THR A 55 3.38 6.60 -27.60
N VAL A 56 2.54 7.53 -28.10
CA VAL A 56 1.19 7.76 -27.55
C VAL A 56 0.37 6.46 -27.50
N LYS A 57 0.56 5.56 -28.49
CA LYS A 57 -0.14 4.28 -28.59
C LYS A 57 0.33 3.27 -27.51
N ASP A 58 1.62 3.26 -27.21
CA ASP A 58 2.21 2.28 -26.27
C ASP A 58 2.29 2.82 -24.83
N ARG A 59 2.04 4.12 -24.63
CA ARG A 59 2.11 4.79 -23.32
C ARG A 59 1.21 4.14 -22.28
N ILE A 60 -0.02 3.76 -22.68
CA ILE A 60 -0.98 3.08 -21.79
C ILE A 60 -0.39 1.76 -21.27
N LYS A 61 0.25 0.97 -22.15
CA LYS A 61 0.90 -0.29 -21.75
C LYS A 61 2.08 -0.04 -20.82
N GLY A 62 2.92 0.96 -21.11
CA GLY A 62 4.06 1.32 -20.28
C GLY A 62 3.66 1.79 -18.89
N MET A 63 2.66 2.68 -18.80
CA MET A 63 2.11 3.13 -17.52
C MET A 63 1.44 1.99 -16.75
N GLY A 64 0.75 1.09 -17.46
CA GLY A 64 0.18 -0.12 -16.88
C GLY A 64 1.25 -1.04 -16.26
N ALA A 65 2.41 -1.18 -16.89
CA ALA A 65 3.52 -1.96 -16.36
C ALA A 65 4.08 -1.36 -15.05
N ILE A 66 4.21 -0.03 -14.96
CA ILE A 66 4.61 0.65 -13.71
C ILE A 66 3.58 0.40 -12.60
N GLY A 67 2.29 0.55 -12.93
CA GLY A 67 1.21 0.28 -11.99
C GLY A 67 1.20 -1.18 -11.50
N ALA A 68 1.38 -2.14 -12.41
CA ALA A 68 1.47 -3.55 -12.08
C ALA A 68 2.68 -3.84 -11.17
N ALA A 69 3.86 -3.29 -11.47
CA ALA A 69 5.05 -3.45 -10.64
C ALA A 69 4.84 -2.86 -9.24
N THR A 70 4.21 -1.69 -9.13
CA THR A 70 3.87 -1.05 -7.85
C THR A 70 2.90 -1.91 -7.05
N ASN A 71 1.87 -2.46 -7.69
CA ASN A 71 0.88 -3.32 -7.04
C ASN A 71 1.53 -4.63 -6.54
N ILE A 72 2.34 -5.27 -7.38
CA ILE A 72 3.08 -6.48 -6.99
C ILE A 72 4.00 -6.19 -5.79
N GLY A 73 4.72 -5.07 -5.82
CA GLY A 73 5.58 -4.65 -4.72
C GLY A 73 4.83 -4.39 -3.41
N SER A 74 3.67 -3.72 -3.48
CA SER A 74 2.85 -3.44 -2.29
C SER A 74 2.19 -4.69 -1.70
N ILE A 75 1.91 -5.70 -2.52
CA ILE A 75 1.32 -6.97 -2.09
C ILE A 75 2.41 -7.90 -1.52
N LEU A 76 3.52 -8.07 -2.26
CA LEU A 76 4.58 -8.99 -1.87
C LEU A 76 5.48 -8.42 -0.76
N GLY A 77 5.66 -7.09 -0.71
CA GLY A 77 6.54 -6.43 0.25
C GLY A 77 6.27 -6.82 1.70
N PRO A 78 5.05 -6.62 2.23
CA PRO A 78 4.70 -7.02 3.59
C PRO A 78 4.84 -8.52 3.86
N ALA A 79 4.50 -9.36 2.88
CA ALA A 79 4.61 -10.81 2.99
C ALA A 79 6.07 -11.27 3.13
N VAL A 80 6.93 -10.81 2.22
CA VAL A 80 8.37 -11.09 2.24
C VAL A 80 9.01 -10.47 3.49
N GLY A 81 8.63 -9.24 3.84
CA GLY A 81 9.10 -8.55 5.03
C GLY A 81 8.79 -9.32 6.32
N GLY A 82 7.57 -9.82 6.45
CA GLY A 82 7.14 -10.63 7.59
C GLY A 82 7.88 -11.96 7.69
N LEU A 83 8.09 -12.66 6.57
CA LEU A 83 8.89 -13.89 6.52
C LEU A 83 10.35 -13.64 6.91
N LEU A 84 10.96 -12.58 6.40
CA LEU A 84 12.33 -12.22 6.73
C LEU A 84 12.48 -11.77 8.20
N ALA A 85 11.48 -11.11 8.75
CA ALA A 85 11.46 -10.70 10.16
C ALA A 85 11.45 -11.90 11.12
N SER A 86 10.94 -13.07 10.70
CA SER A 86 11.01 -14.29 11.49
C SER A 86 12.43 -14.86 11.64
N ILE A 87 13.37 -14.47 10.78
CA ILE A 87 14.79 -14.83 10.87
C ILE A 87 15.51 -13.88 11.83
N SER A 88 15.35 -12.58 11.61
CA SER A 88 15.88 -11.50 12.46
C SER A 88 15.14 -10.19 12.17
N LEU A 89 14.99 -9.35 13.18
CA LEU A 89 14.36 -8.04 13.08
C LEU A 89 15.04 -7.11 12.04
N LEU A 90 16.34 -7.32 11.79
CA LEU A 90 17.13 -6.55 10.83
C LEU A 90 17.14 -7.12 9.40
N THR A 91 16.82 -8.40 9.24
CA THR A 91 16.88 -9.10 7.93
C THR A 91 16.05 -8.39 6.84
N PRO A 92 14.80 -7.92 7.09
CA PRO A 92 14.02 -7.20 6.09
C PRO A 92 14.70 -5.89 5.65
N LEU A 93 15.36 -5.19 6.58
CA LEU A 93 16.07 -3.95 6.28
C LEU A 93 17.28 -4.18 5.37
N TYR A 94 18.12 -5.17 5.68
CA TYR A 94 19.26 -5.51 4.82
C TYR A 94 18.82 -6.01 3.45
N PHE A 95 17.77 -6.82 3.41
CA PHE A 95 17.20 -7.28 2.14
C PHE A 95 16.69 -6.10 1.29
N SER A 96 16.00 -5.14 1.88
CA SER A 96 15.55 -3.94 1.17
C SER A 96 16.72 -3.05 0.68
N VAL A 97 17.83 -3.01 1.41
CA VAL A 97 19.07 -2.34 0.97
C VAL A 97 19.62 -3.00 -0.29
N ILE A 98 19.74 -4.34 -0.29
CA ILE A 98 20.26 -5.10 -1.44
C ILE A 98 19.35 -4.89 -2.66
N LEU A 99 18.02 -4.99 -2.50
CA LEU A 99 17.07 -4.76 -3.59
C LEU A 99 17.15 -3.35 -4.16
N THR A 100 17.23 -2.33 -3.31
CA THR A 100 17.28 -0.93 -3.77
C THR A 100 18.62 -0.57 -4.40
N LEU A 101 19.73 -1.17 -3.95
CA LEU A 101 21.03 -1.05 -4.62
C LEU A 101 21.01 -1.74 -5.98
N GLY A 102 20.51 -2.98 -6.05
CA GLY A 102 20.35 -3.70 -7.31
C GLY A 102 19.48 -2.95 -8.32
N ALA A 103 18.35 -2.39 -7.86
CA ALA A 103 17.49 -1.56 -8.69
C ALA A 103 18.20 -0.27 -9.18
N ALA A 104 19.01 0.37 -8.34
CA ALA A 104 19.77 1.55 -8.72
C ALA A 104 20.84 1.23 -9.78
N VAL A 105 21.56 0.12 -9.60
CA VAL A 105 22.53 -0.38 -10.57
C VAL A 105 21.84 -0.70 -11.89
N LEU A 106 20.74 -1.44 -11.84
CA LEU A 106 19.96 -1.78 -13.03
C LEU A 106 19.46 -0.54 -13.76
N ALA A 107 18.97 0.47 -13.02
CA ALA A 107 18.52 1.73 -13.61
C ALA A 107 19.65 2.47 -14.35
N VAL A 108 20.84 2.52 -13.77
CA VAL A 108 22.01 3.20 -14.39
C VAL A 108 22.44 2.49 -15.68
N TYR A 109 22.43 1.16 -15.71
CA TYR A 109 22.93 0.40 -16.86
C TYR A 109 21.86 0.09 -17.91
N ALA A 110 20.60 -0.07 -17.52
CA ALA A 110 19.54 -0.48 -18.40
C ALA A 110 18.70 0.66 -18.99
N LEU A 111 18.66 1.83 -18.30
CA LEU A 111 17.84 2.95 -18.77
C LEU A 111 18.68 3.89 -19.65
N PRO A 112 18.27 4.14 -20.90
CA PRO A 112 18.95 5.11 -21.76
C PRO A 112 18.81 6.55 -21.22
N VAL A 113 19.87 7.32 -21.34
CA VAL A 113 19.85 8.75 -20.99
C VAL A 113 19.05 9.50 -22.05
N LEU A 114 17.96 10.12 -21.64
CA LEU A 114 17.12 10.92 -22.54
C LEU A 114 17.65 12.35 -22.70
N PRO A 115 17.55 12.95 -23.89
CA PRO A 115 17.83 14.36 -24.07
C PRO A 115 16.85 15.22 -23.26
N LYS A 116 17.32 16.35 -22.74
CA LYS A 116 16.48 17.28 -21.97
C LYS A 116 15.28 17.71 -22.79
N PRO A 117 14.05 17.69 -22.21
CA PRO A 117 12.84 18.15 -22.91
C PRO A 117 12.99 19.61 -23.34
N LYS A 118 12.63 19.91 -24.59
CA LYS A 118 12.69 21.27 -25.16
C LYS A 118 11.63 22.21 -24.61
N GLU A 119 10.51 21.66 -24.12
CA GLU A 119 9.40 22.44 -23.56
C GLU A 119 8.78 21.71 -22.36
N ILE A 120 8.50 22.46 -21.30
CA ILE A 120 7.74 21.96 -20.15
C ILE A 120 6.26 22.16 -20.48
N LYS A 121 5.55 21.10 -20.88
CA LYS A 121 4.10 21.15 -21.01
C LYS A 121 3.47 21.34 -19.62
N VAL A 122 2.74 22.45 -19.47
CA VAL A 122 1.93 22.67 -18.26
C VAL A 122 0.79 21.66 -18.27
N LEU A 123 0.84 20.69 -17.35
CA LEU A 123 -0.23 19.71 -17.21
C LEU A 123 -1.48 20.38 -16.61
N PRO A 124 -2.70 20.00 -17.04
CA PRO A 124 -3.93 20.47 -16.42
C PRO A 124 -3.90 20.18 -14.91
N LYS A 125 -4.21 21.19 -14.10
CA LYS A 125 -4.30 21.02 -12.65
C LYS A 125 -5.71 20.54 -12.30
N LEU A 126 -5.82 19.31 -11.80
CA LEU A 126 -7.07 18.78 -11.28
C LEU A 126 -7.12 19.01 -9.76
N LYS A 127 -8.18 19.64 -9.28
CA LYS A 127 -8.37 19.88 -7.84
C LYS A 127 -8.91 18.61 -7.17
N TYR A 128 -8.45 18.28 -5.96
CA TYR A 128 -8.99 17.17 -5.17
C TYR A 128 -10.49 17.28 -4.89
N THR A 129 -11.02 18.50 -4.91
CA THR A 129 -12.45 18.83 -4.70
C THR A 129 -13.28 18.86 -6.00
N ASP A 130 -12.70 18.46 -7.15
CA ASP A 130 -13.47 18.37 -8.40
C ASP A 130 -14.61 17.35 -8.22
N PRO A 131 -15.89 17.74 -8.46
CA PRO A 131 -17.04 16.86 -8.22
C PRO A 131 -16.98 15.53 -8.96
N ARG A 132 -16.26 15.44 -10.07
CA ARG A 132 -16.10 14.20 -10.87
C ARG A 132 -15.25 13.15 -10.16
N ILE A 133 -14.24 13.60 -9.38
CA ILE A 133 -13.26 12.72 -8.75
C ILE A 133 -13.31 12.74 -7.22
N PHE A 134 -13.90 13.76 -6.61
CA PHE A 134 -13.97 13.88 -5.15
C PHE A 134 -14.57 12.64 -4.47
N PRO A 135 -15.66 12.05 -4.97
CA PRO A 135 -16.19 10.80 -4.42
C PRO A 135 -15.17 9.66 -4.44
N LEU A 136 -14.41 9.56 -5.54
CA LEU A 136 -13.37 8.55 -5.69
C LEU A 136 -12.16 8.80 -4.79
N VAL A 137 -11.80 10.08 -4.58
CA VAL A 137 -10.73 10.43 -3.61
C VAL A 137 -11.11 10.00 -2.20
N VAL A 138 -12.33 10.31 -1.76
CA VAL A 138 -12.83 9.87 -0.45
C VAL A 138 -12.85 8.34 -0.36
N ALA A 139 -13.40 7.66 -1.37
CA ALA A 139 -13.41 6.21 -1.41
C ALA A 139 -12.01 5.61 -1.38
N GLY A 140 -11.07 6.16 -2.14
CA GLY A 140 -9.68 5.71 -2.18
C GLY A 140 -8.97 5.90 -0.83
N VAL A 141 -9.09 7.06 -0.20
CA VAL A 141 -8.49 7.30 1.13
C VAL A 141 -9.06 6.33 2.17
N LEU A 142 -10.39 6.17 2.24
CA LEU A 142 -11.03 5.25 3.18
C LEU A 142 -10.65 3.79 2.91
N LEU A 143 -10.55 3.40 1.62
CA LEU A 143 -10.13 2.07 1.21
C LEU A 143 -8.74 1.73 1.78
N PHE A 144 -7.75 2.56 1.53
CA PHE A 144 -6.38 2.33 2.00
C PHE A 144 -6.22 2.56 3.50
N MET A 145 -7.01 3.45 4.11
CA MET A 145 -7.05 3.66 5.54
C MET A 145 -7.50 2.40 6.30
N GLY A 146 -8.58 1.75 5.87
CA GLY A 146 -9.05 0.51 6.49
C GLY A 146 -7.99 -0.61 6.39
N PHE A 147 -7.34 -0.76 5.24
CA PHE A 147 -6.24 -1.71 5.10
C PHE A 147 -5.05 -1.39 6.01
N ALA A 148 -4.68 -0.11 6.13
CA ALA A 148 -3.60 0.34 7.00
C ALA A 148 -3.92 0.14 8.50
N ILE A 149 -5.18 0.29 8.91
CA ILE A 149 -5.64 -0.03 10.27
C ILE A 149 -5.31 -1.48 10.61
N VAL A 150 -5.65 -2.42 9.73
CA VAL A 150 -5.34 -3.85 9.96
C VAL A 150 -3.84 -4.09 10.02
N GLN A 151 -3.07 -3.57 9.07
CA GLN A 151 -1.62 -3.74 9.09
C GLN A 151 -0.97 -3.26 10.39
N GLN A 152 -1.51 -2.21 11.00
CA GLN A 152 -1.00 -1.67 12.24
C GLN A 152 -1.44 -2.46 13.47
N THR A 153 -2.69 -2.94 13.51
CA THR A 153 -3.30 -3.46 14.73
C THR A 153 -3.30 -4.98 14.83
N ILE A 154 -3.14 -5.69 13.71
CA ILE A 154 -3.25 -7.16 13.67
C ILE A 154 -2.21 -7.87 14.56
N ALA A 155 -0.99 -7.32 14.66
CA ALA A 155 0.05 -7.88 15.51
C ALA A 155 -0.31 -7.78 16.99
N PHE A 156 -0.85 -6.64 17.43
CA PHE A 156 -1.33 -6.45 18.80
C PHE A 156 -2.47 -7.41 19.10
N ARG A 157 -3.40 -7.56 18.16
CA ARG A 157 -4.54 -8.46 18.31
C ARG A 157 -4.12 -9.93 18.47
N PHE A 158 -3.10 -10.38 17.74
CA PHE A 158 -2.55 -11.72 17.90
C PHE A 158 -1.91 -11.92 19.28
N GLN A 159 -1.20 -10.92 19.81
CA GLN A 159 -0.63 -10.99 21.14
C GLN A 159 -1.71 -11.02 22.22
N ASP A 160 -2.71 -10.15 22.13
CA ASP A 160 -3.76 -10.00 23.14
C ASP A 160 -4.73 -11.19 23.18
N VAL A 161 -5.15 -11.70 22.01
CA VAL A 161 -6.18 -12.74 21.92
C VAL A 161 -5.59 -14.14 21.95
N LEU A 162 -4.44 -14.34 21.27
CA LEU A 162 -3.83 -15.66 21.15
C LEU A 162 -2.66 -15.86 22.13
N ALA A 163 -2.37 -14.86 22.98
CA ALA A 163 -1.29 -14.87 23.97
C ALA A 163 0.08 -15.27 23.36
N LEU A 164 0.37 -14.81 22.13
CA LEU A 164 1.58 -15.16 21.40
C LEU A 164 2.75 -14.28 21.80
N ASP A 165 3.94 -14.87 21.83
CA ASP A 165 5.18 -14.10 21.95
C ASP A 165 5.50 -13.32 20.66
N GLY A 166 6.49 -12.40 20.73
CA GLY A 166 6.84 -11.55 19.59
C GLY A 166 7.28 -12.33 18.34
N THR A 167 7.98 -13.45 18.51
CA THR A 167 8.49 -14.28 17.40
C THR A 167 7.35 -15.05 16.73
N GLN A 168 6.47 -15.65 17.53
CA GLN A 168 5.27 -16.33 17.05
C GLN A 168 4.35 -15.36 16.34
N THR A 169 4.13 -14.17 16.92
CA THR A 169 3.34 -13.10 16.32
C THR A 169 3.90 -12.70 14.96
N ALA A 170 5.20 -12.43 14.84
CA ALA A 170 5.82 -12.05 13.57
C ALA A 170 5.63 -13.14 12.49
N LYS A 171 5.79 -14.42 12.86
CA LYS A 171 5.58 -15.54 11.95
C LYS A 171 4.14 -15.63 11.44
N ILE A 172 3.16 -15.52 12.33
CA ILE A 172 1.74 -15.64 11.97
C ILE A 172 1.27 -14.42 11.17
N VAL A 173 1.71 -13.21 11.53
CA VAL A 173 1.46 -11.99 10.76
C VAL A 173 2.05 -12.14 9.34
N GLY A 174 3.29 -12.62 9.23
CA GLY A 174 3.93 -12.87 7.93
C GLY A 174 3.13 -13.83 7.06
N VAL A 175 2.71 -14.98 7.61
CA VAL A 175 1.87 -15.97 6.90
C VAL A 175 0.52 -15.37 6.51
N SER A 176 -0.13 -14.64 7.41
CA SER A 176 -1.44 -14.02 7.14
C SER A 176 -1.36 -12.98 6.03
N LEU A 177 -0.31 -12.14 6.04
CA LEU A 177 -0.06 -11.16 4.97
C LEU A 177 0.28 -11.84 3.64
N MET A 178 1.05 -12.93 3.66
CA MET A 178 1.37 -13.72 2.46
C MET A 178 0.11 -14.32 1.84
N LEU A 179 -0.78 -14.90 2.65
CA LEU A 179 -2.04 -15.46 2.15
C LEU A 179 -2.97 -14.37 1.62
N SER A 180 -3.03 -13.23 2.30
CA SER A 180 -3.76 -12.05 1.80
C SER A 180 -3.21 -11.58 0.45
N ALA A 181 -1.89 -11.49 0.31
CA ALA A 181 -1.23 -11.13 -0.92
C ALA A 181 -1.51 -12.13 -2.05
N ALA A 182 -1.41 -13.42 -1.75
CA ALA A 182 -1.71 -14.49 -2.71
C ALA A 182 -3.18 -14.44 -3.18
N ALA A 183 -4.11 -14.22 -2.26
CA ALA A 183 -5.53 -14.06 -2.56
C ALA A 183 -5.77 -12.85 -3.50
N ALA A 184 -5.13 -11.72 -3.22
CA ALA A 184 -5.21 -10.53 -4.08
C ALA A 184 -4.64 -10.79 -5.48
N LEU A 185 -3.49 -11.47 -5.58
CA LEU A 185 -2.87 -11.84 -6.87
C LEU A 185 -3.75 -12.81 -7.67
N ILE A 186 -4.38 -13.78 -7.03
CA ILE A 186 -5.33 -14.69 -7.68
C ILE A 186 -6.45 -13.88 -8.34
N VAL A 187 -7.04 -12.93 -7.62
CA VAL A 187 -8.08 -12.06 -8.17
C VAL A 187 -7.55 -11.24 -9.35
N GLN A 188 -6.40 -10.61 -9.21
CA GLN A 188 -5.85 -9.72 -10.24
C GLN A 188 -5.39 -10.46 -11.49
N LEU A 189 -4.79 -11.64 -11.35
CA LEU A 189 -4.20 -12.37 -12.48
C LEU A 189 -5.18 -13.36 -13.12
N LEU A 190 -6.08 -13.95 -12.33
CA LEU A 190 -6.95 -15.02 -12.82
C LEU A 190 -8.42 -14.60 -12.95
N VAL A 191 -8.92 -13.74 -12.05
CA VAL A 191 -10.35 -13.39 -12.04
C VAL A 191 -10.62 -12.15 -12.89
N ILE A 192 -9.95 -11.04 -12.62
CA ILE A 192 -10.19 -9.75 -13.32
C ILE A 192 -10.04 -9.88 -14.85
N PRO A 193 -9.02 -10.57 -15.42
CA PRO A 193 -8.89 -10.67 -16.86
C PRO A 193 -10.04 -11.45 -17.56
N ARG A 194 -10.79 -12.23 -16.78
CA ARG A 194 -11.96 -12.98 -17.27
C ARG A 194 -13.28 -12.22 -17.09
N LEU A 195 -13.25 -11.12 -16.35
CA LEU A 195 -14.44 -10.30 -16.09
C LEU A 195 -14.50 -9.14 -17.08
N SER A 196 -15.59 -9.05 -17.84
CA SER A 196 -15.90 -7.92 -18.72
C SER A 196 -16.85 -6.94 -18.01
N VAL A 197 -16.42 -6.42 -16.84
CA VAL A 197 -17.25 -5.55 -16.00
C VAL A 197 -16.68 -4.14 -15.92
N ARG A 198 -17.54 -3.17 -15.62
CA ARG A 198 -17.11 -1.77 -15.42
C ARG A 198 -16.26 -1.65 -14.14
N PRO A 199 -15.28 -0.73 -14.09
CA PRO A 199 -14.40 -0.55 -12.93
C PRO A 199 -15.14 -0.35 -11.61
N PHE A 200 -16.23 0.40 -11.60
CA PHE A 200 -17.06 0.61 -10.41
C PHE A 200 -17.69 -0.68 -9.86
N VAL A 201 -17.98 -1.65 -10.73
CA VAL A 201 -18.48 -2.96 -10.29
C VAL A 201 -17.42 -3.72 -9.51
N LEU A 202 -16.14 -3.65 -9.93
CA LEU A 202 -15.01 -4.25 -9.19
C LEU A 202 -14.88 -3.61 -7.80
N LEU A 203 -14.93 -2.27 -7.74
CA LEU A 203 -14.87 -1.55 -6.48
C LEU A 203 -16.03 -1.94 -5.56
N ARG A 204 -17.24 -2.02 -6.10
CA ARG A 204 -18.44 -2.42 -5.35
C ARG A 204 -18.39 -3.87 -4.86
N MET A 205 -17.88 -4.80 -5.67
CA MET A 205 -17.69 -6.20 -5.27
C MET A 205 -16.68 -6.35 -4.12
N SER A 206 -15.70 -5.47 -4.03
CA SER A 206 -14.71 -5.51 -2.96
C SER A 206 -15.27 -5.16 -1.59
N MET A 207 -16.26 -4.25 -1.51
CA MET A 207 -16.78 -3.74 -0.24
C MET A 207 -17.39 -4.84 0.67
N PRO A 208 -18.29 -5.70 0.20
CA PRO A 208 -18.83 -6.78 1.03
C PRO A 208 -17.73 -7.75 1.52
N MET A 209 -16.73 -8.06 0.68
CA MET A 209 -15.63 -8.92 1.09
C MET A 209 -14.83 -8.29 2.23
N MET A 210 -14.54 -7.00 2.13
CA MET A 210 -13.83 -6.28 3.18
C MET A 210 -14.66 -6.16 4.45
N MET A 211 -15.96 -5.90 4.34
CA MET A 211 -16.87 -5.89 5.49
C MET A 211 -16.86 -7.24 6.21
N VAL A 212 -16.98 -8.35 5.49
CA VAL A 212 -16.91 -9.70 6.07
C VAL A 212 -15.56 -9.95 6.74
N ALA A 213 -14.45 -9.56 6.09
CA ALA A 213 -13.13 -9.69 6.68
C ALA A 213 -12.99 -8.93 8.01
N PHE A 214 -13.43 -7.67 8.05
CA PHE A 214 -13.37 -6.85 9.25
C PHE A 214 -14.30 -7.37 10.36
N ALA A 215 -15.51 -7.82 10.01
CA ALA A 215 -16.44 -8.44 10.97
C ALA A 215 -15.82 -9.71 11.60
N ILE A 216 -15.21 -10.58 10.79
CA ILE A 216 -14.53 -11.77 11.30
C ILE A 216 -13.36 -11.35 12.21
N MET A 217 -12.53 -10.37 11.82
CA MET A 217 -11.40 -9.90 12.64
C MET A 217 -11.86 -9.33 13.99
N ALA A 218 -13.01 -8.67 14.04
CA ALA A 218 -13.55 -8.11 15.26
C ALA A 218 -13.94 -9.18 16.28
N ILE A 219 -14.52 -10.32 15.81
CA ILE A 219 -15.02 -11.40 16.66
C ILE A 219 -14.08 -12.60 16.75
N ALA A 220 -12.95 -12.60 16.02
CA ALA A 220 -12.01 -13.71 15.96
C ALA A 220 -11.34 -13.95 17.30
N ASP A 221 -11.29 -15.22 17.70
CA ASP A 221 -10.64 -15.76 18.89
C ASP A 221 -9.61 -16.85 18.58
N THR A 222 -9.51 -17.28 17.31
CA THR A 222 -8.60 -18.32 16.86
C THR A 222 -7.71 -17.83 15.71
N GLN A 223 -6.50 -18.40 15.64
CA GLN A 223 -5.57 -18.12 14.54
C GLN A 223 -6.19 -18.38 13.16
N THR A 224 -6.98 -19.45 13.04
CA THR A 224 -7.63 -19.84 11.78
C THR A 224 -8.61 -18.77 11.30
N MET A 225 -9.42 -18.20 12.21
CA MET A 225 -10.34 -17.11 11.86
C MET A 225 -9.60 -15.88 11.32
N TYR A 226 -8.48 -15.50 11.95
CA TYR A 226 -7.67 -14.38 11.46
C TYR A 226 -7.06 -14.66 10.08
N ILE A 227 -6.56 -15.87 9.84
CA ILE A 227 -6.03 -16.28 8.53
C ILE A 227 -7.13 -16.22 7.45
N ILE A 228 -8.32 -16.71 7.74
CA ILE A 228 -9.47 -16.64 6.85
C ILE A 228 -9.84 -15.18 6.57
N ALA A 229 -9.96 -14.37 7.61
CA ALA A 229 -10.28 -12.95 7.48
C ALA A 229 -9.25 -12.19 6.63
N MET A 230 -7.95 -12.43 6.85
CA MET A 230 -6.87 -11.85 6.07
C MET A 230 -6.90 -12.30 4.60
N SER A 231 -7.25 -13.55 4.35
CA SER A 231 -7.41 -14.07 2.98
C SER A 231 -8.60 -13.40 2.26
N ILE A 232 -9.73 -13.25 2.94
CA ILE A 232 -10.91 -12.52 2.41
C ILE A 232 -10.58 -11.04 2.18
N LEU A 233 -9.85 -10.40 3.09
CA LEU A 233 -9.37 -9.03 2.92
C LEU A 233 -8.50 -8.91 1.66
N GLY A 234 -7.63 -9.89 1.43
CA GLY A 234 -6.82 -9.97 0.22
C GLY A 234 -7.64 -10.08 -1.06
N LEU A 235 -8.67 -10.93 -1.08
CA LEU A 235 -9.62 -11.01 -2.20
C LEU A 235 -10.27 -9.66 -2.46
N GLY A 236 -10.76 -8.98 -1.42
CA GLY A 236 -11.35 -7.65 -1.51
C GLY A 236 -10.38 -6.62 -2.10
N MET A 237 -9.14 -6.56 -1.58
CA MET A 237 -8.09 -5.66 -2.10
C MET A 237 -7.71 -5.97 -3.55
N GLY A 238 -7.76 -7.25 -3.94
CA GLY A 238 -7.53 -7.68 -5.31
C GLY A 238 -8.50 -7.02 -6.31
N PHE A 239 -9.75 -6.81 -5.94
CA PHE A 239 -10.75 -6.08 -6.74
C PHE A 239 -10.65 -4.57 -6.54
N ALA A 240 -10.46 -4.12 -5.31
CA ALA A 240 -10.54 -2.71 -4.92
C ALA A 240 -9.50 -1.83 -5.61
N GLY A 241 -8.24 -2.23 -5.61
CA GLY A 241 -7.14 -1.46 -6.19
C GLY A 241 -7.34 -1.17 -7.68
N PRO A 242 -7.45 -2.20 -8.53
CA PRO A 242 -7.73 -2.01 -9.95
C PRO A 242 -9.06 -1.29 -10.22
N GLY A 243 -10.11 -1.59 -9.46
CA GLY A 243 -11.42 -0.93 -9.58
C GLY A 243 -11.33 0.57 -9.29
N PHE A 244 -10.61 0.95 -8.25
CA PHE A 244 -10.37 2.35 -7.88
C PHE A 244 -9.56 3.10 -8.95
N MET A 245 -8.41 2.56 -9.36
CA MET A 245 -7.53 3.21 -10.33
C MET A 245 -8.19 3.36 -11.71
N ALA A 246 -8.85 2.31 -12.18
CA ALA A 246 -9.58 2.35 -13.43
C ALA A 246 -10.83 3.26 -13.35
N GLY A 247 -11.54 3.26 -12.21
CA GLY A 247 -12.66 4.16 -11.95
C GLY A 247 -12.25 5.63 -12.02
N ALA A 248 -11.11 5.98 -11.39
CA ALA A 248 -10.56 7.32 -11.43
C ALA A 248 -10.18 7.74 -12.87
N SER A 249 -9.58 6.83 -13.63
CA SER A 249 -9.19 7.10 -15.03
C SER A 249 -10.39 7.40 -15.93
N ILE A 250 -11.50 6.66 -15.82
CA ILE A 250 -12.68 6.89 -16.67
C ILE A 250 -13.54 8.10 -16.25
N ALA A 251 -13.28 8.68 -15.08
CA ALA A 251 -14.01 9.85 -14.57
C ALA A 251 -13.57 11.18 -15.22
N VAL A 252 -12.48 11.19 -15.97
CA VAL A 252 -11.87 12.39 -16.53
C VAL A 252 -11.56 12.22 -18.04
N SER A 253 -11.31 13.35 -18.72
CA SER A 253 -10.92 13.35 -20.13
C SER A 253 -9.51 12.78 -20.37
N ALA A 254 -9.19 12.48 -21.63
CA ALA A 254 -7.87 11.96 -22.00
C ALA A 254 -6.72 12.91 -21.64
N ASP A 255 -6.93 14.22 -21.70
CA ASP A 255 -5.92 15.24 -21.40
C ASP A 255 -5.65 15.37 -19.89
N GLU A 256 -6.60 14.94 -19.04
CA GLU A 256 -6.53 14.99 -17.57
C GLU A 256 -5.98 13.69 -16.93
N GLN A 257 -5.66 12.66 -17.73
CA GLN A 257 -5.23 11.34 -17.23
C GLN A 257 -4.00 11.42 -16.31
N GLY A 258 -3.03 12.25 -16.65
CA GLY A 258 -1.84 12.46 -15.80
C GLY A 258 -2.19 13.12 -14.47
N ALA A 259 -3.11 14.09 -14.47
CA ALA A 259 -3.54 14.79 -13.27
C ALA A 259 -4.35 13.86 -12.33
N VAL A 260 -5.31 13.08 -12.87
CA VAL A 260 -6.09 12.14 -12.06
C VAL A 260 -5.23 10.99 -11.53
N ALA A 261 -4.25 10.51 -12.29
CA ALA A 261 -3.31 9.50 -11.81
C ALA A 261 -2.51 10.02 -10.61
N GLY A 262 -2.11 11.29 -10.62
CA GLY A 262 -1.46 11.94 -9.47
C GLY A 262 -2.37 12.03 -8.25
N VAL A 263 -3.63 12.44 -8.44
CA VAL A 263 -4.63 12.53 -7.36
C VAL A 263 -4.95 11.16 -6.79
N ALA A 264 -5.24 10.17 -7.64
CA ALA A 264 -5.51 8.80 -7.23
C ALA A 264 -4.29 8.16 -6.55
N GLY A 265 -3.08 8.44 -7.05
CA GLY A 265 -1.83 7.98 -6.45
C GLY A 265 -1.52 8.59 -5.07
N ALA A 266 -2.15 9.72 -4.69
CA ALA A 266 -2.04 10.30 -3.37
C ALA A 266 -2.98 9.66 -2.33
N CYS A 267 -4.02 8.95 -2.75
CA CYS A 267 -4.98 8.33 -1.81
C CYS A 267 -4.36 7.23 -0.93
N PRO A 268 -3.55 6.28 -1.46
CA PRO A 268 -2.88 5.29 -0.61
C PRO A 268 -1.99 5.92 0.47
N PRO A 269 -1.05 6.82 0.16
CA PRO A 269 -0.24 7.48 1.20
C PRO A 269 -1.07 8.20 2.27
N LEU A 270 -2.16 8.88 1.90
CA LEU A 270 -3.07 9.52 2.85
C LEU A 270 -3.74 8.49 3.76
N GLY A 271 -4.26 7.40 3.19
CA GLY A 271 -4.85 6.30 3.95
C GLY A 271 -3.84 5.66 4.91
N PHE A 272 -2.62 5.40 4.45
CA PHE A 272 -1.52 4.86 5.27
C PHE A 272 -0.95 5.84 6.29
N THR A 273 -1.21 7.14 6.17
CA THR A 273 -0.87 8.13 7.19
C THR A 273 -1.92 8.17 8.30
N VAL A 274 -3.19 8.23 7.93
CA VAL A 274 -4.30 8.36 8.89
C VAL A 274 -4.63 7.02 9.56
N GLY A 275 -4.59 5.92 8.82
CA GLY A 275 -4.99 4.59 9.27
C GLY A 275 -4.27 4.11 10.53
N PRO A 276 -2.93 4.10 10.59
CA PRO A 276 -2.18 3.67 11.76
C PRO A 276 -2.47 4.51 13.01
N ILE A 277 -2.57 5.84 12.86
CA ILE A 277 -2.86 6.76 13.96
C ILE A 277 -4.24 6.46 14.55
N LEU A 278 -5.25 6.42 13.68
CA LEU A 278 -6.62 6.15 14.07
C LEU A 278 -6.79 4.72 14.59
N GLY A 279 -6.18 3.75 13.92
CA GLY A 279 -6.23 2.34 14.30
C GLY A 279 -5.64 2.10 15.69
N THR A 280 -4.46 2.66 15.97
CA THR A 280 -3.84 2.55 17.30
C THR A 280 -4.66 3.26 18.38
N TYR A 281 -5.20 4.44 18.08
CA TYR A 281 -6.07 5.16 19.02
C TYR A 281 -7.33 4.35 19.36
N LEU A 282 -8.05 3.85 18.35
CA LEU A 282 -9.23 3.02 18.56
C LEU A 282 -8.90 1.73 19.32
N TYR A 283 -7.76 1.10 19.00
CA TYR A 283 -7.29 -0.10 19.67
C TYR A 283 -7.00 0.13 21.15
N SER A 284 -6.51 1.31 21.52
CA SER A 284 -6.26 1.65 22.93
C SER A 284 -7.54 1.79 23.77
N ILE A 285 -8.69 2.01 23.12
CA ILE A 285 -10.02 2.05 23.78
C ILE A 285 -10.56 0.62 23.91
N ASP A 286 -10.61 -0.10 22.80
CA ASP A 286 -11.00 -1.51 22.74
C ASP A 286 -10.38 -2.19 21.52
N GLY A 287 -9.83 -3.40 21.70
CA GLY A 287 -9.12 -4.14 20.65
C GLY A 287 -9.98 -4.52 19.45
N THR A 288 -11.32 -4.41 19.51
CA THR A 288 -12.23 -4.70 18.39
C THR A 288 -12.66 -3.45 17.62
N LEU A 289 -12.60 -2.27 18.27
CA LEU A 289 -13.07 -1.01 17.69
C LEU A 289 -12.44 -0.66 16.33
N PRO A 290 -11.14 -0.86 16.09
CA PRO A 290 -10.55 -0.55 14.78
C PRO A 290 -11.24 -1.32 13.64
N TYR A 291 -11.59 -2.57 13.89
CA TYR A 291 -12.22 -3.43 12.90
C TYR A 291 -13.69 -3.06 12.66
N TRP A 292 -14.45 -2.77 13.71
CA TRP A 292 -15.83 -2.28 13.58
C TRP A 292 -15.89 -0.90 12.93
N PHE A 293 -14.94 -0.02 13.23
CA PHE A 293 -14.83 1.28 12.55
C PHE A 293 -14.57 1.09 11.04
N ALA A 294 -13.62 0.25 10.68
CA ALA A 294 -13.32 -0.05 9.28
C ALA A 294 -14.54 -0.69 8.60
N PHE A 295 -15.23 -1.65 9.23
CA PHE A 295 -16.47 -2.21 8.75
C PHE A 295 -17.50 -1.12 8.42
N GLY A 296 -17.72 -0.17 9.34
CA GLY A 296 -18.65 0.95 9.14
C GLY A 296 -18.26 1.85 7.96
N CYS A 297 -16.97 2.14 7.79
CA CYS A 297 -16.47 2.90 6.64
C CYS A 297 -16.78 2.19 5.31
N TYR A 298 -16.53 0.88 5.21
CA TYR A 298 -16.82 0.12 3.99
C TYR A 298 -18.32 -0.09 3.77
N PHE A 299 -19.10 -0.19 4.83
CA PHE A 299 -20.56 -0.20 4.74
C PHE A 299 -21.10 1.11 4.12
N LEU A 300 -20.62 2.26 4.59
CA LEU A 300 -20.98 3.55 4.01
C LEU A 300 -20.51 3.68 2.56
N LEU A 301 -19.28 3.25 2.26
CA LEU A 301 -18.76 3.26 0.89
C LEU A 301 -19.55 2.37 -0.06
N PHE A 302 -20.06 1.24 0.40
CA PHE A 302 -20.90 0.36 -0.41
C PHE A 302 -22.15 1.09 -0.91
N PHE A 303 -22.85 1.82 -0.03
CA PHE A 303 -24.02 2.62 -0.42
C PHE A 303 -23.65 3.85 -1.24
N PHE A 304 -22.46 4.41 -1.02
CA PHE A 304 -22.00 5.55 -1.78
C PHE A 304 -21.59 5.19 -3.22
N THR A 305 -21.22 3.94 -3.47
CA THR A 305 -20.88 3.43 -4.81
C THR A 305 -22.08 2.82 -5.55
N LEU A 306 -23.26 2.85 -4.95
CA LEU A 306 -24.54 2.51 -5.59
C LEU A 306 -25.00 3.62 -6.51
#